data_0f333a2330152dfb06f39a4d8afab754
#
_entry.id   0f333a2330152dfb06f39a4d8afab754
#
_cell.length_a   1.000
_cell.length_b   1.000
_cell.length_c   1.000
_cell.angle_alpha   90.00
_cell.angle_beta   90.00
_cell.angle_gamma   90.00
#
_symmetry.space_group_name_H-M   'P 1'
#
loop_
_entity.id
_entity.type
_entity.pdbx_description
1 polymer ?
#
loop_
_entity_poly.entity_id
_entity_poly.type
_entity_poly.pdbx_seq_one_letter_code
_entity_poly.pdbx_strand_id
1 'polypeptide(L)'
;MKTLRDVRIGQTVKVVKLHGEGPVKRRIMDMGITKGTHVYVRKVAPLGDPIEVTVRGYELSLRKDEASSVEVTDVEKAAAQGVA
;
A
#
# COMPACT_ATOMS: atom_id res chain seq x y z
N MET A 1 11.85 7.53 2.23
CA MET A 1 10.57 7.20 1.58
C MET A 1 9.99 5.94 2.18
N LYS A 2 8.74 5.99 2.59
CA LYS A 2 8.06 4.81 3.14
C LYS A 2 7.24 4.15 2.04
N THR A 3 7.36 2.82 1.92
CA THR A 3 6.58 2.06 0.94
C THR A 3 5.71 1.04 1.65
N LEU A 4 4.80 0.40 0.91
CA LEU A 4 3.95 -0.66 1.47
C LEU A 4 4.78 -1.79 2.07
N ARG A 5 5.97 -2.01 1.56
CA ARG A 5 6.87 -3.03 2.09
C ARG A 5 7.29 -2.72 3.53
N ASP A 6 7.32 -1.44 3.90
CA ASP A 6 7.76 -1.01 5.23
C ASP A 6 6.62 -0.96 6.25
N VAL A 7 5.39 -1.18 5.81
CA VAL A 7 4.22 -1.09 6.67
C VAL A 7 4.06 -2.37 7.51
N ARG A 8 3.71 -2.19 8.77
CA ARG A 8 3.50 -3.31 9.68
C ARG A 8 2.08 -3.85 9.57
N ILE A 9 1.91 -5.11 9.94
CA ILE A 9 0.59 -5.75 10.02
C ILE A 9 -0.30 -4.93 10.95
N GLY A 10 -1.53 -4.68 10.51
CA GLY A 10 -2.51 -3.94 11.29
C GLY A 10 -2.51 -2.45 11.06
N GLN A 11 -1.59 -1.94 10.27
CA GLN A 11 -1.55 -0.52 9.95
C GLN A 11 -2.32 -0.20 8.67
N THR A 12 -2.95 0.97 8.68
CA THR A 12 -3.59 1.52 7.48
C THR A 12 -2.75 2.70 7.02
N VAL A 13 -2.47 2.75 5.74
CA VAL A 13 -1.68 3.82 5.13
C VAL A 13 -2.38 4.37 3.91
N LYS A 14 -1.96 5.55 3.48
CA LYS A 14 -2.50 6.21 2.30
C LYS A 14 -1.44 6.24 1.21
N VAL A 15 -1.83 5.89 0.00
CA VAL A 15 -0.93 5.91 -1.16
C VAL A 15 -0.67 7.36 -1.58
N VAL A 16 0.59 7.74 -1.67
CA VAL A 16 0.96 9.09 -2.10
C VAL A 16 1.55 9.11 -3.50
N LYS A 17 2.17 8.01 -3.92
CA LYS A 17 2.74 7.92 -5.26
C LYS A 17 3.02 6.48 -5.65
N LEU A 18 2.86 6.18 -6.92
CA LEU A 18 3.26 4.90 -7.49
C LEU A 18 4.56 5.12 -8.27
N HIS A 19 5.58 4.38 -7.92
CA HIS A 19 6.86 4.43 -8.59
C HIS A 19 6.97 3.31 -9.63
N GLY A 20 8.00 3.38 -10.45
CA GLY A 20 8.24 2.39 -11.49
C GLY A 20 7.44 2.70 -12.76
N GLU A 21 7.58 1.82 -13.73
CA GLU A 21 6.96 1.97 -15.05
C GLU A 21 6.53 0.62 -15.58
N GLY A 22 5.72 0.66 -16.64
CA GLY A 22 5.35 -0.52 -17.38
C GLY A 22 4.33 -1.41 -16.69
N PRO A 23 4.43 -2.74 -16.92
CA PRO A 23 3.40 -3.70 -16.49
C PRO A 23 3.17 -3.75 -14.99
N VAL A 24 4.22 -3.60 -14.18
CA VAL A 24 4.10 -3.66 -12.73
C VAL A 24 3.23 -2.51 -12.21
N LYS A 25 3.52 -1.31 -12.67
CA LYS A 25 2.75 -0.13 -12.25
C LYS A 25 1.30 -0.25 -12.70
N ARG A 26 1.09 -0.70 -13.94
CA ARG A 26 -0.26 -0.88 -14.50
C ARG A 26 -1.04 -1.90 -13.68
N ARG A 27 -0.40 -3.01 -13.32
CA ARG A 27 -1.04 -4.05 -12.51
C ARG A 27 -1.49 -3.51 -11.16
N ILE A 28 -0.62 -2.73 -10.50
CA ILE A 28 -0.94 -2.12 -9.22
C ILE A 28 -2.14 -1.19 -9.35
N MET A 29 -2.16 -0.38 -10.38
CA MET A 29 -3.28 0.53 -10.66
C MET A 29 -4.57 -0.24 -10.95
N ASP A 30 -4.47 -1.32 -11.71
CA ASP A 30 -5.63 -2.16 -12.05
C ASP A 30 -6.23 -2.82 -10.83
N MET A 31 -5.45 -3.04 -9.79
CA MET A 31 -5.94 -3.57 -8.52
C MET A 31 -6.63 -2.52 -7.66
N GLY A 32 -6.68 -1.28 -8.12
CA GLY A 32 -7.30 -0.19 -7.39
C GLY A 32 -6.37 0.54 -6.44
N ILE A 33 -5.09 0.24 -6.48
CA ILE A 33 -4.10 0.92 -5.65
C ILE A 33 -3.61 2.14 -6.40
N THR A 34 -4.25 3.26 -6.15
CA THR A 34 -3.96 4.52 -6.81
C THR A 34 -3.68 5.60 -5.78
N LYS A 35 -3.17 6.75 -6.23
CA LYS A 35 -2.89 7.87 -5.33
C LYS A 35 -4.13 8.24 -4.52
N GLY A 36 -3.97 8.39 -3.23
CA GLY A 36 -5.05 8.74 -2.32
C GLY A 36 -5.81 7.54 -1.75
N THR A 37 -5.53 6.34 -2.22
CA THR A 37 -6.21 5.14 -1.73
C THR A 37 -5.66 4.72 -0.38
N HIS A 38 -6.55 4.33 0.54
CA HIS A 38 -6.15 3.76 1.82
C HIS A 38 -5.91 2.27 1.65
N VAL A 39 -4.82 1.79 2.24
CA VAL A 39 -4.44 0.38 2.19
C VAL A 39 -4.21 -0.12 3.60
N TYR A 40 -4.90 -1.18 3.96
CA TYR A 40 -4.73 -1.83 5.26
C TYR A 40 -3.86 -3.08 5.07
N VAL A 41 -2.76 -3.18 5.80
CA VAL A 41 -1.89 -4.35 5.74
C VAL A 41 -2.43 -5.40 6.70
N ARG A 42 -3.00 -6.44 6.14
CA ARG A 42 -3.69 -7.48 6.88
C ARG A 42 -2.75 -8.56 7.38
N LYS A 43 -1.82 -8.96 6.53
CA LYS A 43 -0.95 -10.09 6.81
C LYS A 43 0.30 -10.01 5.95
N VAL A 44 1.39 -10.53 6.49
CA VAL A 44 2.64 -10.64 5.75
C VAL A 44 3.15 -12.06 5.94
N ALA A 45 3.49 -12.74 4.85
CA ALA A 45 4.03 -14.09 4.93
C ALA A 45 5.35 -14.11 5.71
N PRO A 46 5.73 -15.24 6.30
CA PRO A 46 6.90 -15.32 7.18
C PRO A 46 8.19 -14.76 6.59
N LEU A 47 8.38 -14.87 5.29
CA LEU A 47 9.57 -14.34 4.62
C LEU A 47 9.38 -12.94 4.05
N GLY A 48 8.29 -12.29 4.41
CA GLY A 48 7.99 -10.94 3.92
C GLY A 48 7.34 -10.89 2.55
N ASP A 49 6.98 -12.03 1.97
CA ASP A 49 6.43 -12.11 0.62
C ASP A 49 5.54 -13.35 0.51
N PRO A 50 4.26 -13.23 0.10
CA PRO A 50 3.57 -12.00 -0.30
C PRO A 50 3.05 -11.18 0.89
N ILE A 51 2.60 -9.97 0.58
CA ILE A 51 1.96 -9.08 1.54
C ILE A 51 0.48 -9.04 1.19
N GLU A 52 -0.38 -9.34 2.17
CA GLU A 52 -1.82 -9.31 1.97
C GLU A 52 -2.40 -8.01 2.50
N VAL A 53 -3.14 -7.33 1.65
CA VAL A 53 -3.71 -6.02 1.98
C VAL A 53 -5.21 -5.98 1.69
N THR A 54 -5.89 -5.05 2.33
CA THR A 54 -7.30 -4.76 2.04
C THR A 54 -7.37 -3.38 1.41
N VAL A 55 -7.98 -3.31 0.24
CA VAL A 55 -8.15 -2.07 -0.50
C VAL A 55 -9.60 -1.98 -0.95
N ARG A 56 -10.28 -0.90 -0.54
CA ARG A 56 -11.69 -0.65 -0.93
C ARG A 56 -12.60 -1.85 -0.64
N GLY A 57 -12.34 -2.56 0.44
CA GLY A 57 -13.14 -3.73 0.81
C GLY A 57 -12.73 -5.02 0.15
N TYR A 58 -11.72 -5.01 -0.69
CA TYR A 58 -11.22 -6.21 -1.35
C TYR A 58 -9.88 -6.64 -0.76
N GLU A 59 -9.68 -7.94 -0.66
CA GLU A 59 -8.43 -8.51 -0.21
C GLU A 59 -7.55 -8.80 -1.42
N LEU A 60 -6.31 -8.31 -1.37
CA LEU A 60 -5.35 -8.44 -2.45
C LEU A 60 -4.03 -8.95 -1.90
N SER A 61 -3.29 -9.66 -2.74
CA SER A 61 -1.92 -10.08 -2.42
C SER A 61 -0.96 -9.35 -3.33
N LEU A 62 0.08 -8.77 -2.73
CA LEU A 62 1.13 -8.07 -3.46
C LEU A 62 2.44 -8.77 -3.23
N ARG A 63 3.23 -8.86 -4.27
CA ARG A 63 4.62 -9.30 -4.12
C ARG A 63 5.42 -8.19 -3.47
N LYS A 64 6.46 -8.58 -2.76
CA LYS A 64 7.37 -7.65 -2.10
C LYS A 64 7.87 -6.56 -3.04
N ASP A 65 8.22 -6.93 -4.27
CA ASP A 65 8.70 -5.97 -5.27
C ASP A 65 7.62 -4.98 -5.68
N GLU A 66 6.38 -5.45 -5.78
CA GLU A 66 5.26 -4.59 -6.10
C GLU A 66 4.99 -3.60 -4.96
N ALA A 67 5.04 -4.09 -3.73
CA ALA A 67 4.85 -3.25 -2.55
C ALA A 67 5.91 -2.17 -2.43
N SER A 68 7.14 -2.47 -2.83
CA SER A 68 8.24 -1.51 -2.83
C SER A 68 8.02 -0.33 -3.77
N SER A 69 7.15 -0.50 -4.75
CA SER A 69 6.85 0.54 -5.74
C SER A 69 5.72 1.47 -5.30
N VAL A 70 5.08 1.19 -4.17
CA VAL A 70 3.95 1.98 -3.68
C VAL A 70 4.41 2.83 -2.50
N GLU A 71 4.58 4.11 -2.75
CA GLU A 71 4.95 5.05 -1.69
C GLU A 71 3.71 5.42 -0.88
N VAL A 72 3.83 5.38 0.44
CA VAL A 72 2.71 5.60 1.35
C VAL A 72 3.06 6.53 2.48
N THR A 73 2.02 7.03 3.15
CA THR A 73 2.16 7.81 4.37
C THR A 73 1.18 7.28 5.41
N ASP A 74 1.44 7.53 6.68
CA ASP A 74 0.59 7.07 7.75
C ASP A 74 -0.74 7.81 7.72
N VAL A 75 -1.84 7.07 7.83
CA VAL A 75 -3.18 7.65 7.82
C VAL A 75 -3.39 8.56 9.02
N GLU A 76 -2.91 8.16 10.19
CA GLU A 76 -3.06 8.96 11.39
C GLU A 76 -2.44 10.34 11.23
N LYS A 77 -1.25 10.39 10.62
CA LYS A 77 -0.58 11.64 10.36
C LYS A 77 -1.34 12.48 9.34
N ALA A 78 -1.84 11.86 8.30
CA ALA A 78 -2.64 12.53 7.29
C ALA A 78 -3.96 13.03 7.88
N ALA A 79 -4.60 12.22 8.72
CA ALA A 79 -5.84 12.59 9.39
C ALA A 79 -5.65 13.76 10.35
N ALA A 80 -4.55 13.77 11.09
CA ALA A 80 -4.23 14.86 12.00
C ALA A 80 -4.08 16.20 11.27
N GLN A 81 -3.60 16.14 10.05
CA GLN A 81 -3.46 17.34 9.22
C GLN A 81 -4.78 17.75 8.58
N GLY A 82 -5.67 16.80 8.38
CA GLY A 82 -6.94 17.04 7.71
C GLY A 82 -8.10 17.36 8.62
N VAL A 83 -7.98 17.05 9.90
CA VAL A 83 -9.04 17.20 10.87
C VAL A 83 -9.03 18.56 11.51
N ALA A 84 -8.37 19.42 11.15
CA ALA A 84 -8.30 20.73 11.82
C ALA A 84 -9.70 21.18 12.32
#